data_a0ac6393e3bd9bfe5eecc4fdc7331865
#
_entry.id   a0ac6393e3bd9bfe5eecc4fdc7331865
#
_cell.length_a   1.000
_cell.length_b   1.000
_cell.length_c   1.000
_cell.angle_alpha   90.00
_cell.angle_beta   90.00
_cell.angle_gamma   90.00
#
_symmetry.space_group_name_H-M   'P 1'
#
loop_
_entity.id
_entity.type
_entity.pdbx_description
1 polymer ?
#
loop_
_entity_poly.entity_id
_entity_poly.type
_entity_poly.pdbx_seq_one_letter_code
_entity_poly.pdbx_strand_id
1 'polypeptide(L)'
;MVLGLCACGGNNAATATTAATEAPVTEASAETEAPAETEAPATEASAAVTSADDIADEMTSSDGKYEIAFVTDVGQLKDKSFNQGTFDGVKLYAANAGKSYKYYQPAGGDQATDDDRYDAMKLAVENGAKVVVCAGFMQGNALDKAAKEFTDTRFVFIDGWAMGLNNVAGIAFQEEQCGYLAGYAAVMDGYTKLGFTGGGGGANAACNRYGYGFVQGADAAAAVKGVKVDINYSWLYGASFQASNELQTMAAGWYQNGTEVIFACGGSMFQSVAAAASAEDASVIGVDVDQSFESDTVITSA
;
A
#
# COMPACT_ATOMS: atom_id res chain seq x y z
N MET A 1 39.42 -23.67 -27.47
CA MET A 1 38.89 -24.42 -28.63
C MET A 1 37.81 -23.53 -29.24
N VAL A 2 38.13 -23.04 -30.40
CA VAL A 2 37.44 -22.04 -31.24
C VAL A 2 36.39 -22.72 -32.12
N LEU A 3 35.50 -21.96 -32.66
CA LEU A 3 34.52 -22.16 -33.76
C LEU A 3 33.07 -22.05 -33.29
N GLY A 4 32.18 -21.32 -33.94
CA GLY A 4 32.28 -20.58 -35.19
C GLY A 4 30.92 -19.93 -35.48
N LEU A 5 30.97 -18.80 -36.15
CA LEU A 5 29.82 -18.05 -36.69
C LEU A 5 29.01 -18.84 -37.71
N CYS A 6 27.71 -18.55 -37.81
CA CYS A 6 27.06 -18.44 -39.13
C CYS A 6 25.92 -17.41 -39.08
N ALA A 7 26.06 -16.38 -39.90
CA ALA A 7 25.05 -15.41 -40.29
C ALA A 7 24.45 -15.78 -41.64
N CYS A 8 23.17 -15.51 -41.85
CA CYS A 8 22.50 -15.25 -43.15
C CYS A 8 21.13 -14.63 -42.77
N GLY A 9 20.67 -13.46 -43.10
CA GLY A 9 20.74 -12.77 -44.36
C GLY A 9 19.41 -12.98 -45.12
N GLY A 10 18.50 -11.98 -45.16
CA GLY A 10 17.29 -12.03 -45.99
C GLY A 10 16.37 -10.83 -45.80
N ASN A 11 16.60 -9.77 -46.53
CA ASN A 11 15.67 -8.66 -46.77
C ASN A 11 14.39 -9.17 -47.45
N ASN A 12 13.24 -8.62 -47.10
CA ASN A 12 12.23 -8.23 -48.10
C ASN A 12 11.31 -7.13 -47.55
N ALA A 13 11.41 -5.98 -48.20
CA ALA A 13 10.46 -4.89 -48.08
C ALA A 13 9.21 -5.21 -48.94
N ALA A 14 8.03 -4.96 -48.42
CA ALA A 14 6.83 -4.80 -49.25
C ALA A 14 6.01 -3.64 -48.70
N THR A 15 6.03 -2.57 -49.45
CA THR A 15 5.15 -1.42 -49.41
C THR A 15 3.75 -1.84 -49.84
N ALA A 16 2.73 -1.54 -49.09
CA ALA A 16 1.35 -1.55 -49.52
C ALA A 16 0.63 -0.29 -49.07
N THR A 17 0.43 0.58 -50.00
CA THR A 17 -0.47 1.75 -50.00
C THR A 17 -1.89 1.24 -50.16
N THR A 18 -2.82 1.63 -49.28
CA THR A 18 -4.26 1.53 -49.58
C THR A 18 -4.98 2.81 -49.16
N ALA A 19 -5.77 3.27 -50.08
CA ALA A 19 -6.48 4.53 -50.18
C ALA A 19 -7.64 4.63 -49.18
N ALA A 20 -7.91 5.86 -48.76
CA ALA A 20 -9.12 6.28 -48.09
C ALA A 20 -10.33 6.14 -49.04
N THR A 21 -11.43 5.59 -48.53
CA THR A 21 -12.75 5.67 -49.16
C THR A 21 -13.68 6.39 -48.21
N GLU A 22 -14.08 7.59 -48.57
CA GLU A 22 -15.18 8.34 -47.95
C GLU A 22 -16.52 7.67 -48.32
N ALA A 23 -17.40 7.56 -47.36
CA ALA A 23 -18.81 7.23 -47.57
C ALA A 23 -19.70 8.35 -47.02
N PRO A 24 -20.85 8.63 -47.67
CA PRO A 24 -21.53 9.91 -47.60
C PRO A 24 -22.47 10.04 -46.37
N VAL A 25 -22.57 11.28 -45.89
CA VAL A 25 -23.50 11.77 -44.87
C VAL A 25 -24.93 11.76 -45.45
N THR A 26 -25.86 11.11 -44.76
CA THR A 26 -27.28 11.26 -44.99
C THR A 26 -27.91 11.90 -43.77
N GLU A 27 -28.38 13.13 -43.91
CA GLU A 27 -29.29 13.78 -42.95
C GLU A 27 -30.68 13.12 -43.03
N ALA A 28 -31.21 12.79 -41.87
CA ALA A 28 -32.67 12.62 -41.71
C ALA A 28 -33.07 13.16 -40.33
N SER A 29 -33.69 14.33 -40.38
CA SER A 29 -34.47 14.90 -39.27
C SER A 29 -35.69 14.05 -39.00
N ALA A 30 -35.91 13.68 -37.72
CA ALA A 30 -37.22 13.40 -37.18
C ALA A 30 -37.24 13.84 -35.70
N GLU A 31 -37.89 14.96 -35.45
CA GLU A 31 -38.31 15.37 -34.11
C GLU A 31 -39.34 14.37 -33.61
N THR A 32 -39.06 13.79 -32.48
CA THR A 32 -40.10 13.07 -31.68
C THR A 32 -40.03 13.67 -30.28
N GLU A 33 -41.10 14.34 -29.88
CA GLU A 33 -41.31 14.87 -28.53
C GLU A 33 -41.20 13.75 -27.50
N ALA A 34 -40.30 13.91 -26.51
CA ALA A 34 -40.21 13.06 -25.34
C ALA A 34 -41.25 13.51 -24.29
N PRO A 35 -41.88 12.56 -23.57
CA PRO A 35 -42.79 12.87 -22.48
C PRO A 35 -42.06 13.53 -21.32
N ALA A 36 -42.69 14.52 -20.69
CA ALA A 36 -42.22 15.23 -19.52
C ALA A 36 -41.79 14.27 -18.39
N GLU A 37 -40.54 14.26 -18.04
CA GLU A 37 -40.03 13.63 -16.82
C GLU A 37 -40.55 14.40 -15.60
N THR A 38 -41.29 13.68 -14.76
CA THR A 38 -41.68 14.16 -13.43
C THR A 38 -40.39 14.19 -12.58
N GLU A 39 -39.93 15.37 -12.24
CA GLU A 39 -38.81 15.56 -11.30
C GLU A 39 -39.17 14.90 -9.97
N ALA A 40 -38.43 13.83 -9.63
CA ALA A 40 -38.37 13.32 -8.26
C ALA A 40 -37.68 14.36 -7.38
N PRO A 41 -38.09 14.56 -6.12
CA PRO A 41 -37.48 15.55 -5.25
C PRO A 41 -35.98 15.22 -5.10
N ALA A 42 -35.12 16.20 -5.42
CA ALA A 42 -33.70 16.12 -5.20
C ALA A 42 -33.46 15.93 -3.70
N THR A 43 -33.07 14.71 -3.32
CA THR A 43 -32.49 14.46 -2.02
C THR A 43 -31.19 15.27 -1.98
N GLU A 44 -31.07 16.23 -1.09
CA GLU A 44 -29.83 16.96 -0.85
C GLU A 44 -28.72 15.93 -0.60
N ALA A 45 -27.79 15.81 -1.54
CA ALA A 45 -26.61 14.99 -1.35
C ALA A 45 -25.83 15.57 -0.17
N SER A 46 -25.82 14.86 0.94
CA SER A 46 -24.93 15.17 2.06
C SER A 46 -23.52 15.31 1.50
N ALA A 47 -22.81 16.40 1.89
CA ALA A 47 -21.43 16.58 1.46
C ALA A 47 -20.62 15.33 1.84
N ALA A 48 -19.84 14.82 0.88
CA ALA A 48 -19.01 13.64 1.12
C ALA A 48 -18.01 13.92 2.25
N VAL A 49 -17.87 12.97 3.16
CA VAL A 49 -16.81 13.02 4.20
C VAL A 49 -15.47 12.81 3.51
N THR A 50 -14.53 13.71 3.73
CA THR A 50 -13.23 13.74 3.04
C THR A 50 -12.05 13.38 3.95
N SER A 51 -12.24 13.42 5.29
CA SER A 51 -11.21 13.01 6.26
C SER A 51 -11.72 11.86 7.13
N ALA A 52 -10.85 10.88 7.36
CA ALA A 52 -11.10 9.78 8.28
C ALA A 52 -10.96 10.21 9.75
N ASP A 53 -10.30 11.33 10.04
CA ASP A 53 -10.08 11.83 11.39
C ASP A 53 -11.39 12.24 12.08
N ASP A 54 -12.38 12.66 11.27
CA ASP A 54 -13.72 13.01 11.76
C ASP A 54 -14.61 11.78 11.99
N ILE A 55 -14.13 10.58 11.68
CA ILE A 55 -14.89 9.32 11.78
C ILE A 55 -14.33 8.49 12.95
N ALA A 56 -15.20 8.11 13.88
CA ALA A 56 -14.80 7.29 15.01
C ALA A 56 -14.17 5.95 14.58
N ASP A 57 -13.18 5.46 15.30
CA ASP A 57 -12.60 4.13 15.03
C ASP A 57 -13.60 3.01 15.40
N GLU A 58 -14.43 3.23 16.41
CA GLU A 58 -15.47 2.29 16.82
C GLU A 58 -16.84 2.86 16.50
N MET A 59 -17.63 2.08 15.77
CA MET A 59 -19.02 2.38 15.48
C MET A 59 -19.95 1.51 16.34
N THR A 60 -21.00 2.12 16.91
CA THR A 60 -22.08 1.37 17.54
C THR A 60 -23.19 1.12 16.52
N SER A 61 -23.39 -0.14 16.17
CA SER A 61 -24.48 -0.54 15.29
C SER A 61 -25.78 -0.73 16.07
N SER A 62 -26.90 -0.27 15.51
CA SER A 62 -28.22 -0.35 16.13
C SER A 62 -28.76 -1.79 16.27
N ASP A 63 -28.32 -2.70 15.41
CA ASP A 63 -28.72 -4.11 15.39
C ASP A 63 -27.59 -5.07 15.76
N GLY A 64 -26.44 -4.52 16.17
CA GLY A 64 -25.25 -5.30 16.53
C GLY A 64 -24.50 -5.90 15.32
N LYS A 65 -24.90 -5.54 14.08
CA LYS A 65 -24.26 -6.03 12.87
C LYS A 65 -23.39 -4.95 12.22
N TYR A 66 -22.33 -5.37 11.57
CA TYR A 66 -21.37 -4.50 10.91
C TYR A 66 -21.13 -5.00 9.49
N GLU A 67 -21.59 -4.23 8.49
CA GLU A 67 -21.58 -4.66 7.10
C GLU A 67 -20.15 -4.74 6.50
N ILE A 68 -19.25 -3.89 6.98
CA ILE A 68 -17.86 -3.84 6.52
C ILE A 68 -16.94 -4.11 7.72
N ALA A 69 -16.06 -5.07 7.56
CA ALA A 69 -15.05 -5.41 8.54
C ALA A 69 -13.64 -5.10 8.02
N PHE A 70 -12.77 -4.69 8.91
CA PHE A 70 -11.33 -4.61 8.70
C PHE A 70 -10.64 -5.60 9.64
N VAL A 71 -9.70 -6.38 9.13
CA VAL A 71 -8.89 -7.31 9.93
C VAL A 71 -7.43 -6.94 9.78
N THR A 72 -6.78 -6.58 10.91
CA THR A 72 -5.34 -6.29 10.94
C THR A 72 -4.51 -7.57 10.78
N ASP A 73 -3.26 -7.45 10.35
CA ASP A 73 -2.34 -8.59 10.28
C ASP A 73 -1.54 -8.80 11.59
N VAL A 74 -0.37 -8.20 11.70
CA VAL A 74 0.51 -8.26 12.88
C VAL A 74 0.60 -6.94 13.62
N GLY A 75 0.21 -5.84 12.96
CA GLY A 75 0.37 -4.49 13.50
C GLY A 75 -0.72 -4.10 14.47
N GLN A 76 -0.50 -2.96 15.10
CA GLN A 76 -1.54 -2.25 15.82
C GLN A 76 -2.42 -1.51 14.81
N LEU A 77 -3.70 -1.35 15.15
CA LEU A 77 -4.62 -0.58 14.31
C LEU A 77 -4.11 0.85 14.06
N LYS A 78 -3.55 1.50 15.07
CA LYS A 78 -3.00 2.85 14.99
C LYS A 78 -1.49 2.83 14.88
N ASP A 79 -1.00 2.21 13.81
CA ASP A 79 0.43 2.13 13.50
C ASP A 79 0.98 3.39 12.80
N LYS A 80 0.09 4.35 12.47
CA LYS A 80 0.40 5.56 11.70
C LYS A 80 1.01 5.28 10.32
N SER A 81 0.62 4.16 9.73
CA SER A 81 1.12 3.61 8.49
C SER A 81 0.07 2.71 7.84
N PHE A 82 0.41 1.49 7.49
CA PHE A 82 -0.34 0.53 6.68
C PHE A 82 -1.72 0.15 7.24
N ASN A 83 -1.79 -0.31 8.52
CA ASN A 83 -3.06 -0.73 9.11
C ASN A 83 -3.99 0.46 9.33
N GLN A 84 -3.48 1.57 9.87
CA GLN A 84 -4.28 2.77 10.07
C GLN A 84 -4.78 3.33 8.74
N GLY A 85 -3.91 3.52 7.75
CA GLY A 85 -4.30 4.04 6.44
C GLY A 85 -5.33 3.18 5.73
N THR A 86 -5.19 1.85 5.80
CA THR A 86 -6.19 0.91 5.26
C THR A 86 -7.53 1.02 5.99
N PHE A 87 -7.53 1.10 7.31
CA PHE A 87 -8.75 1.26 8.10
C PHE A 87 -9.41 2.62 7.89
N ASP A 88 -8.63 3.67 7.73
CA ASP A 88 -9.13 5.01 7.41
C ASP A 88 -9.87 5.01 6.06
N GLY A 89 -9.37 4.29 5.06
CA GLY A 89 -10.07 4.04 3.81
C GLY A 89 -11.39 3.29 3.99
N VAL A 90 -11.42 2.29 4.88
CA VAL A 90 -12.66 1.57 5.23
C VAL A 90 -13.68 2.49 5.89
N LYS A 91 -13.25 3.32 6.86
CA LYS A 91 -14.12 4.31 7.52
C LYS A 91 -14.71 5.31 6.53
N LEU A 92 -13.87 5.88 5.67
CA LEU A 92 -14.30 6.83 4.63
C LEU A 92 -15.32 6.22 3.68
N TYR A 93 -15.04 5.02 3.19
CA TYR A 93 -16.00 4.31 2.33
C TYR A 93 -17.32 4.06 3.07
N ALA A 94 -17.27 3.54 4.29
CA ALA A 94 -18.44 3.22 5.07
C ALA A 94 -19.29 4.46 5.37
N ALA A 95 -18.67 5.57 5.78
CA ALA A 95 -19.35 6.83 6.04
C ALA A 95 -20.06 7.37 4.78
N ASN A 96 -19.37 7.40 3.65
CA ASN A 96 -19.92 7.90 2.39
C ASN A 96 -20.97 6.97 1.78
N ALA A 97 -20.91 5.68 2.06
CA ALA A 97 -21.87 4.68 1.59
C ALA A 97 -23.04 4.42 2.59
N GLY A 98 -23.04 5.08 3.75
CA GLY A 98 -24.04 4.86 4.80
C GLY A 98 -24.01 3.43 5.37
N LYS A 99 -22.81 2.84 5.49
CA LYS A 99 -22.59 1.48 5.96
C LYS A 99 -22.04 1.44 7.37
N SER A 100 -22.36 0.37 8.09
CA SER A 100 -21.76 0.08 9.38
C SER A 100 -20.40 -0.60 9.20
N TYR A 101 -19.45 -0.29 10.10
CA TYR A 101 -18.10 -0.83 10.03
C TYR A 101 -17.58 -1.24 11.41
N LYS A 102 -16.61 -2.16 11.42
CA LYS A 102 -15.89 -2.56 12.64
C LYS A 102 -14.51 -3.12 12.26
N TYR A 103 -13.52 -2.88 13.12
CA TYR A 103 -12.23 -3.55 13.02
C TYR A 103 -12.12 -4.75 13.96
N TYR A 104 -11.25 -5.69 13.59
CA TYR A 104 -10.95 -6.90 14.33
C TYR A 104 -9.44 -7.09 14.35
N GLN A 105 -8.89 -7.38 15.50
CA GLN A 105 -7.49 -7.72 15.66
C GLN A 105 -7.39 -9.21 15.99
N PRO A 106 -6.55 -9.99 15.30
CA PRO A 106 -6.29 -11.38 15.64
C PRO A 106 -5.73 -11.51 17.06
N ALA A 107 -6.09 -12.56 17.76
CA ALA A 107 -5.50 -12.88 19.03
C ALA A 107 -3.99 -13.08 18.89
N GLY A 108 -3.21 -12.71 19.89
CA GLY A 108 -1.75 -12.82 19.84
C GLY A 108 -1.02 -11.66 19.16
N GLY A 109 -1.72 -10.72 18.50
CA GLY A 109 -1.11 -9.54 17.87
C GLY A 109 -0.01 -9.92 16.87
N ASP A 110 1.23 -9.48 17.10
CA ASP A 110 2.40 -9.79 16.26
C ASP A 110 2.81 -11.27 16.27
N GLN A 111 2.31 -12.05 17.23
CA GLN A 111 2.50 -13.50 17.32
C GLN A 111 1.28 -14.29 16.82
N ALA A 112 0.30 -13.62 16.21
CA ALA A 112 -0.91 -14.27 15.72
C ALA A 112 -0.59 -15.40 14.72
N THR A 113 -1.29 -16.51 14.90
CA THR A 113 -1.25 -17.65 13.99
C THR A 113 -2.24 -17.48 12.83
N ASP A 114 -2.17 -18.34 11.83
CA ASP A 114 -3.18 -18.38 10.76
C ASP A 114 -4.58 -18.69 11.32
N ASP A 115 -4.69 -19.50 12.37
CA ASP A 115 -5.97 -19.78 13.03
C ASP A 115 -6.50 -18.54 13.77
N ASP A 116 -5.67 -17.76 14.45
CA ASP A 116 -6.08 -16.51 15.09
C ASP A 116 -6.62 -15.50 14.06
N ARG A 117 -5.97 -15.39 12.90
CA ARG A 117 -6.42 -14.53 11.79
C ARG A 117 -7.74 -15.03 11.20
N TYR A 118 -7.83 -16.35 10.99
CA TYR A 118 -9.09 -16.96 10.53
C TYR A 118 -10.24 -16.72 11.51
N ASP A 119 -10.02 -16.88 12.81
CA ASP A 119 -11.05 -16.66 13.85
C ASP A 119 -11.50 -15.19 13.87
N ALA A 120 -10.61 -14.23 13.65
CA ALA A 120 -10.97 -12.82 13.51
C ALA A 120 -11.86 -12.57 12.28
N MET A 121 -11.53 -13.18 11.12
CA MET A 121 -12.36 -13.09 9.91
C MET A 121 -13.72 -13.75 10.11
N LYS A 122 -13.75 -14.93 10.73
CA LYS A 122 -14.98 -15.65 11.05
C LYS A 122 -15.88 -14.83 11.97
N LEU A 123 -15.33 -14.25 13.03
CA LEU A 123 -16.07 -13.38 13.94
C LEU A 123 -16.66 -12.17 13.21
N ALA A 124 -15.91 -11.59 12.26
CA ALA A 124 -16.40 -10.50 11.44
C ALA A 124 -17.63 -10.92 10.61
N VAL A 125 -17.59 -12.09 9.98
CA VAL A 125 -18.70 -12.65 9.21
C VAL A 125 -19.91 -12.97 10.10
N GLU A 126 -19.71 -13.58 11.26
CA GLU A 126 -20.75 -13.86 12.26
C GLU A 126 -21.42 -12.58 12.75
N ASN A 127 -20.68 -11.48 12.86
CA ASN A 127 -21.19 -10.16 13.19
C ASN A 127 -21.82 -9.43 11.99
N GLY A 128 -22.02 -10.10 10.86
CA GLY A 128 -22.80 -9.61 9.73
C GLY A 128 -22.01 -8.99 8.60
N ALA A 129 -20.67 -9.11 8.59
CA ALA A 129 -19.85 -8.55 7.52
C ALA A 129 -20.21 -9.14 6.15
N LYS A 130 -20.44 -8.26 5.19
CA LYS A 130 -20.62 -8.57 3.77
C LYS A 130 -19.31 -8.38 3.00
N VAL A 131 -18.48 -7.49 3.50
CA VAL A 131 -17.13 -7.24 3.00
C VAL A 131 -16.17 -7.29 4.17
N VAL A 132 -15.10 -8.09 4.03
CA VAL A 132 -13.99 -8.17 4.98
C VAL A 132 -12.73 -7.70 4.27
N VAL A 133 -12.15 -6.60 4.74
CA VAL A 133 -10.88 -6.06 4.26
C VAL A 133 -9.77 -6.62 5.15
N CYS A 134 -8.86 -7.36 4.54
CA CYS A 134 -7.74 -8.03 5.19
C CYS A 134 -6.45 -7.34 4.78
N ALA A 135 -5.76 -6.72 5.72
CA ALA A 135 -4.50 -6.04 5.47
C ALA A 135 -3.32 -7.00 5.68
N GLY A 136 -2.37 -6.98 4.75
CA GLY A 136 -1.07 -7.63 4.88
C GLY A 136 -1.00 -9.07 4.37
N PHE A 137 0.14 -9.39 3.80
CA PHE A 137 0.40 -10.68 3.13
C PHE A 137 0.25 -11.90 4.06
N MET A 138 0.45 -11.73 5.37
CA MET A 138 0.32 -12.81 6.36
C MET A 138 -1.13 -13.29 6.54
N GLN A 139 -2.12 -12.55 6.02
CA GLN A 139 -3.51 -12.98 6.02
C GLN A 139 -3.79 -14.13 5.05
N GLY A 140 -2.90 -14.39 4.09
CA GLY A 140 -3.14 -15.23 2.91
C GLY A 140 -3.73 -16.60 3.21
N ASN A 141 -3.12 -17.38 4.12
CA ASN A 141 -3.60 -18.72 4.45
C ASN A 141 -4.96 -18.70 5.15
N ALA A 142 -5.12 -17.79 6.10
CA ALA A 142 -6.37 -17.62 6.85
C ALA A 142 -7.51 -17.15 5.93
N LEU A 143 -7.20 -16.22 5.03
CA LEU A 143 -8.15 -15.69 4.06
C LEU A 143 -8.57 -16.75 3.03
N ASP A 144 -7.65 -17.58 2.54
CA ASP A 144 -7.99 -18.70 1.65
C ASP A 144 -8.99 -19.66 2.31
N LYS A 145 -8.76 -20.00 3.59
CA LYS A 145 -9.68 -20.83 4.38
C LYS A 145 -11.03 -20.14 4.57
N ALA A 146 -11.05 -18.88 5.01
CA ALA A 146 -12.26 -18.13 5.26
C ALA A 146 -13.09 -17.91 3.98
N ALA A 147 -12.46 -17.54 2.86
CA ALA A 147 -13.15 -17.29 1.61
C ALA A 147 -13.79 -18.55 0.99
N LYS A 148 -13.18 -19.72 1.20
CA LYS A 148 -13.79 -21.00 0.78
C LYS A 148 -14.97 -21.40 1.65
N GLU A 149 -14.98 -21.04 2.92
CA GLU A 149 -16.06 -21.34 3.85
C GLU A 149 -17.22 -20.33 3.72
N PHE A 150 -16.91 -19.04 3.64
CA PHE A 150 -17.89 -17.95 3.62
C PHE A 150 -18.09 -17.40 2.21
N THR A 151 -18.65 -18.22 1.32
CA THR A 151 -18.78 -17.92 -0.12
C THR A 151 -19.65 -16.71 -0.45
N ASP A 152 -20.56 -16.31 0.45
CA ASP A 152 -21.43 -15.15 0.30
C ASP A 152 -20.78 -13.84 0.80
N THR A 153 -19.65 -13.93 1.47
CA THR A 153 -18.85 -12.78 1.92
C THR A 153 -17.79 -12.41 0.89
N ARG A 154 -17.59 -11.12 0.65
CA ARG A 154 -16.53 -10.60 -0.20
C ARG A 154 -15.30 -10.27 0.64
N PHE A 155 -14.14 -10.62 0.14
CA PHE A 155 -12.87 -10.35 0.80
C PHE A 155 -12.02 -9.44 -0.08
N VAL A 156 -11.40 -8.43 0.53
CA VAL A 156 -10.41 -7.56 -0.10
C VAL A 156 -9.08 -7.84 0.58
N PHE A 157 -8.09 -8.25 -0.20
CA PHE A 157 -6.79 -8.65 0.30
C PHE A 157 -5.74 -7.61 -0.09
N ILE A 158 -5.40 -6.71 0.84
CA ILE A 158 -4.42 -5.64 0.64
C ILE A 158 -3.01 -6.21 0.84
N ASP A 159 -2.06 -5.84 0.00
CA ASP A 159 -0.75 -6.47 -0.17
C ASP A 159 -0.87 -7.96 -0.47
N GLY A 160 -1.94 -8.29 -1.16
CA GLY A 160 -2.32 -9.65 -1.48
C GLY A 160 -2.05 -10.02 -2.94
N TRP A 161 -2.54 -11.18 -3.30
CA TRP A 161 -2.45 -11.72 -4.64
C TRP A 161 -3.77 -12.32 -5.09
N ALA A 162 -3.88 -12.60 -6.39
CA ALA A 162 -5.04 -13.29 -6.94
C ALA A 162 -5.06 -14.75 -6.46
N MET A 163 -6.07 -15.09 -5.64
CA MET A 163 -6.22 -16.42 -5.05
C MET A 163 -7.04 -17.38 -5.95
N GLY A 164 -7.57 -16.89 -7.07
CA GLY A 164 -8.43 -17.69 -7.95
C GLY A 164 -9.83 -17.97 -7.38
N LEU A 165 -10.23 -17.23 -6.32
CA LEU A 165 -11.54 -17.35 -5.69
C LEU A 165 -12.43 -16.17 -6.14
N ASN A 166 -13.70 -16.47 -6.48
CA ASN A 166 -14.64 -15.49 -7.04
C ASN A 166 -15.07 -14.40 -6.04
N ASN A 167 -14.84 -14.62 -4.76
CA ASN A 167 -15.19 -13.71 -3.68
C ASN A 167 -13.98 -13.02 -3.04
N VAL A 168 -12.80 -13.12 -3.65
CA VAL A 168 -11.57 -12.46 -3.19
C VAL A 168 -11.05 -11.52 -4.26
N ALA A 169 -10.83 -10.26 -3.89
CA ALA A 169 -10.09 -9.27 -4.67
C ALA A 169 -8.74 -9.01 -4.00
N GLY A 170 -7.65 -9.43 -4.65
CA GLY A 170 -6.28 -9.10 -4.23
C GLY A 170 -5.85 -7.76 -4.80
N ILE A 171 -5.24 -6.93 -3.97
CA ILE A 171 -4.66 -5.64 -4.34
C ILE A 171 -3.17 -5.69 -4.00
N ALA A 172 -2.32 -5.48 -4.98
CA ALA A 172 -0.89 -5.32 -4.82
C ALA A 172 -0.46 -4.01 -5.48
N PHE A 173 0.61 -3.42 -4.98
CA PHE A 173 1.13 -2.15 -5.44
C PHE A 173 2.47 -2.35 -6.14
N GLN A 174 2.95 -1.33 -6.83
CA GLN A 174 4.28 -1.29 -7.45
C GLN A 174 5.25 -0.54 -6.53
N GLU A 175 5.52 -1.12 -5.36
CA GLU A 175 6.30 -0.49 -4.30
C GLU A 175 7.73 -0.20 -4.75
N GLU A 176 8.26 -0.96 -5.72
CA GLU A 176 9.55 -0.68 -6.33
C GLU A 176 9.59 0.69 -7.04
N GLN A 177 8.46 1.18 -7.53
CA GLN A 177 8.41 2.51 -8.15
C GLN A 177 8.46 3.60 -7.09
N CYS A 178 7.70 3.46 -6.00
CA CYS A 178 7.75 4.40 -4.88
C CYS A 178 9.13 4.41 -4.23
N GLY A 179 9.70 3.23 -3.97
CA GLY A 179 11.05 3.10 -3.46
C GLY A 179 12.09 3.75 -4.38
N TYR A 180 11.98 3.52 -5.70
CA TYR A 180 12.87 4.15 -6.69
C TYR A 180 12.80 5.67 -6.63
N LEU A 181 11.58 6.22 -6.60
CA LEU A 181 11.39 7.67 -6.54
C LEU A 181 11.96 8.25 -5.23
N ALA A 182 11.77 7.57 -4.11
CA ALA A 182 12.31 8.00 -2.81
C ALA A 182 13.85 8.03 -2.82
N GLY A 183 14.49 6.96 -3.30
CA GLY A 183 15.95 6.91 -3.41
C GLY A 183 16.51 7.92 -4.41
N TYR A 184 15.85 8.08 -5.55
CA TYR A 184 16.25 9.06 -6.58
C TYR A 184 16.12 10.48 -6.05
N ALA A 185 15.00 10.83 -5.42
CA ALA A 185 14.75 12.16 -4.86
C ALA A 185 15.75 12.50 -3.75
N ALA A 186 16.01 11.58 -2.83
CA ALA A 186 16.97 11.79 -1.75
C ALA A 186 18.36 12.18 -2.29
N VAL A 187 18.87 11.46 -3.30
CA VAL A 187 20.17 11.78 -3.90
C VAL A 187 20.11 13.07 -4.70
N MET A 188 19.02 13.34 -5.42
CA MET A 188 18.86 14.61 -6.16
C MET A 188 18.80 15.81 -5.20
N ASP A 189 18.26 15.64 -4.01
CA ASP A 189 18.23 16.67 -2.95
C ASP A 189 19.60 16.87 -2.26
N GLY A 190 20.54 15.96 -2.46
CA GLY A 190 21.94 16.13 -2.03
C GLY A 190 22.44 15.10 -1.06
N TYR A 191 21.58 14.21 -0.56
CA TYR A 191 22.01 13.13 0.34
C TYR A 191 22.89 12.12 -0.39
N THR A 192 23.97 11.70 0.25
CA THR A 192 24.95 10.76 -0.30
C THR A 192 25.20 9.54 0.59
N LYS A 193 24.78 9.62 1.85
CA LYS A 193 24.87 8.54 2.82
C LYS A 193 23.47 8.19 3.31
N LEU A 194 22.89 7.16 2.71
CA LEU A 194 21.53 6.76 2.92
C LEU A 194 21.42 5.55 3.84
N GLY A 195 20.24 5.33 4.37
CA GLY A 195 19.87 4.12 5.09
C GLY A 195 18.54 3.56 4.59
N PHE A 196 18.38 2.26 4.68
CA PHE A 196 17.12 1.56 4.50
C PHE A 196 16.95 0.53 5.61
N THR A 197 15.83 0.57 6.30
CA THR A 197 15.42 -0.49 7.23
C THR A 197 14.00 -0.94 6.91
N GLY A 198 13.78 -2.25 6.78
CA GLY A 198 12.53 -2.81 6.30
C GLY A 198 11.89 -3.81 7.26
N GLY A 199 10.58 -3.84 7.23
CA GLY A 199 9.75 -4.76 7.99
C GLY A 199 9.74 -6.19 7.45
N GLY A 200 9.20 -7.13 8.24
CA GLY A 200 9.05 -8.53 7.84
C GLY A 200 10.34 -9.34 7.77
N GLY A 201 11.46 -8.81 8.30
CA GLY A 201 12.73 -9.54 8.38
C GLY A 201 13.29 -10.00 7.03
N GLY A 202 12.96 -9.33 5.93
CA GLY A 202 13.35 -9.71 4.57
C GLY A 202 12.41 -10.73 3.89
N ALA A 203 11.37 -11.18 4.56
CA ALA A 203 10.38 -12.10 4.01
C ALA A 203 9.17 -11.39 3.37
N ASN A 204 8.92 -10.11 3.69
CA ASN A 204 7.83 -9.33 3.13
C ASN A 204 8.15 -8.89 1.70
N ALA A 205 7.33 -9.29 0.73
CA ALA A 205 7.56 -8.99 -0.68
C ALA A 205 7.42 -7.50 -1.01
N ALA A 206 6.49 -6.78 -0.37
CA ALA A 206 6.30 -5.34 -0.56
C ALA A 206 7.52 -4.56 -0.05
N CYS A 207 7.96 -4.81 1.19
CA CYS A 207 9.17 -4.17 1.74
C CYS A 207 10.41 -4.47 0.89
N ASN A 208 10.52 -5.69 0.35
CA ASN A 208 11.63 -6.05 -0.55
C ASN A 208 11.59 -5.22 -1.83
N ARG A 209 10.40 -5.00 -2.43
CA ARG A 209 10.25 -4.14 -3.62
C ARG A 209 10.59 -2.69 -3.31
N TYR A 210 10.11 -2.13 -2.19
CA TYR A 210 10.51 -0.79 -1.73
C TYR A 210 12.03 -0.66 -1.61
N GLY A 211 12.67 -1.57 -0.88
CA GLY A 211 14.12 -1.53 -0.66
C GLY A 211 14.93 -1.70 -1.92
N TYR A 212 14.51 -2.60 -2.82
CA TYR A 212 15.13 -2.79 -4.12
C TYR A 212 15.02 -1.53 -5.00
N GLY A 213 13.81 -0.97 -5.08
CA GLY A 213 13.58 0.29 -5.79
C GLY A 213 14.42 1.43 -5.23
N PHE A 214 14.48 1.57 -3.91
CA PHE A 214 15.24 2.63 -3.24
C PHE A 214 16.71 2.60 -3.61
N VAL A 215 17.35 1.44 -3.56
CA VAL A 215 18.75 1.29 -3.96
C VAL A 215 18.97 1.66 -5.42
N GLN A 216 18.09 1.19 -6.32
CA GLN A 216 18.21 1.48 -7.75
C GLN A 216 17.97 2.95 -8.08
N GLY A 217 17.00 3.59 -7.41
CA GLY A 217 16.73 5.01 -7.58
C GLY A 217 17.92 5.87 -7.13
N ALA A 218 18.49 5.54 -5.98
CA ALA A 218 19.67 6.21 -5.46
C ALA A 218 20.89 6.05 -6.41
N ASP A 219 21.12 4.85 -6.93
CA ASP A 219 22.21 4.57 -7.88
C ASP A 219 22.01 5.35 -9.20
N ALA A 220 20.80 5.37 -9.73
CA ALA A 220 20.49 6.11 -10.94
C ALA A 220 20.72 7.63 -10.78
N ALA A 221 20.27 8.21 -9.66
CA ALA A 221 20.50 9.63 -9.36
C ALA A 221 21.99 9.94 -9.12
N ALA A 222 22.70 9.04 -8.45
CA ALA A 222 24.16 9.14 -8.26
C ALA A 222 24.92 9.21 -9.59
N ALA A 223 24.52 8.38 -10.54
CA ALA A 223 25.08 8.40 -11.90
C ALA A 223 24.80 9.73 -12.63
N VAL A 224 23.57 10.28 -12.50
CA VAL A 224 23.20 11.58 -13.09
C VAL A 224 24.00 12.73 -12.50
N LYS A 225 24.18 12.73 -11.16
CA LYS A 225 24.93 13.79 -10.46
C LYS A 225 26.44 13.60 -10.50
N GLY A 226 26.95 12.44 -10.89
CA GLY A 226 28.37 12.12 -10.87
C GLY A 226 28.94 12.02 -9.45
N VAL A 227 28.11 11.57 -8.47
CA VAL A 227 28.50 11.41 -7.06
C VAL A 227 28.54 9.93 -6.69
N LYS A 228 29.19 9.63 -5.55
CA LYS A 228 29.10 8.33 -4.89
C LYS A 228 28.04 8.37 -3.83
N VAL A 229 27.28 7.27 -3.72
CA VAL A 229 26.28 7.08 -2.66
C VAL A 229 26.65 5.82 -1.89
N ASP A 230 26.60 5.89 -0.57
CA ASP A 230 26.73 4.75 0.33
C ASP A 230 25.39 4.48 1.01
N ILE A 231 24.95 3.21 1.08
CA ILE A 231 23.65 2.83 1.65
C ILE A 231 23.84 1.78 2.73
N ASN A 232 23.47 2.11 3.97
CA ASN A 232 23.27 1.14 5.02
C ASN A 232 21.93 0.43 4.80
N TYR A 233 21.92 -0.89 4.71
CA TYR A 233 20.73 -1.67 4.38
C TYR A 233 20.54 -2.82 5.38
N SER A 234 19.37 -2.89 6.06
CA SER A 234 19.15 -3.90 7.09
C SER A 234 17.69 -4.32 7.20
N TRP A 235 17.49 -5.58 7.57
CA TRP A 235 16.22 -6.16 8.01
C TRP A 235 16.19 -6.44 9.52
N LEU A 236 17.27 -6.10 10.22
CA LEU A 236 17.37 -6.35 11.66
C LEU A 236 16.34 -5.51 12.42
N TYR A 237 15.73 -6.13 13.42
CA TYR A 237 14.76 -5.53 14.33
C TYR A 237 13.44 -5.10 13.67
N GLY A 238 13.23 -5.46 12.39
CA GLY A 238 12.02 -5.13 11.63
C GLY A 238 10.99 -6.26 11.51
N ALA A 239 11.27 -7.46 12.03
CA ALA A 239 10.46 -8.65 11.76
C ALA A 239 8.97 -8.49 12.13
N SER A 240 8.66 -7.76 13.21
CA SER A 240 7.31 -7.52 13.72
C SER A 240 6.65 -6.23 13.23
N PHE A 241 7.33 -5.43 12.40
CA PHE A 241 6.87 -4.10 11.98
C PHE A 241 6.66 -3.09 13.12
N GLN A 242 7.18 -3.38 14.30
CA GLN A 242 6.97 -2.55 15.49
C GLN A 242 8.18 -1.70 15.84
N ALA A 243 7.90 -0.60 16.54
CA ALA A 243 8.95 0.20 17.16
C ALA A 243 9.67 -0.61 18.25
N SER A 244 11.00 -0.45 18.34
CA SER A 244 11.81 -1.07 19.37
C SER A 244 13.04 -0.23 19.71
N ASN A 245 13.56 -0.42 20.94
CA ASN A 245 14.78 0.25 21.36
C ASN A 245 16.00 -0.24 20.56
N GLU A 246 16.00 -1.48 20.12
CA GLU A 246 17.07 -2.08 19.32
C GLU A 246 17.12 -1.43 17.94
N LEU A 247 15.98 -1.23 17.29
CA LEU A 247 15.88 -0.54 16.01
C LEU A 247 16.30 0.92 16.15
N GLN A 248 15.83 1.62 17.19
CA GLN A 248 16.23 3.00 17.47
C GLN A 248 17.75 3.11 17.69
N THR A 249 18.34 2.18 18.45
CA THR A 249 19.78 2.15 18.70
C THR A 249 20.57 1.91 17.41
N MET A 250 20.11 1.01 16.55
CA MET A 250 20.72 0.77 15.24
C MET A 250 20.67 2.01 14.36
N ALA A 251 19.51 2.67 14.26
CA ALA A 251 19.33 3.88 13.47
C ALA A 251 20.22 5.03 13.99
N ALA A 252 20.24 5.25 15.31
CA ALA A 252 21.12 6.24 15.93
C ALA A 252 22.60 5.96 15.62
N GLY A 253 23.03 4.69 15.71
CA GLY A 253 24.39 4.30 15.33
C GLY A 253 24.72 4.59 13.86
N TRP A 254 23.76 4.44 12.95
CA TRP A 254 23.97 4.80 11.54
C TRP A 254 24.11 6.32 11.37
N TYR A 255 23.24 7.13 11.98
CA TYR A 255 23.32 8.58 11.94
C TYR A 255 24.65 9.10 12.52
N GLN A 256 25.06 8.60 13.69
CA GLN A 256 26.36 8.92 14.31
C GLN A 256 27.55 8.58 13.43
N ASN A 257 27.43 7.56 12.57
CA ASN A 257 28.44 7.18 11.59
C ASN A 257 28.26 7.90 10.24
N GLY A 258 27.40 8.91 10.18
CA GLY A 258 27.26 9.84 9.09
C GLY A 258 26.18 9.48 8.06
N THR A 259 25.28 8.51 8.32
CA THR A 259 24.04 8.38 7.53
C THR A 259 23.23 9.66 7.69
N GLU A 260 22.71 10.20 6.59
CA GLU A 260 22.05 11.50 6.54
C GLU A 260 20.53 11.35 6.55
N VAL A 261 20.03 10.29 5.90
CA VAL A 261 18.60 9.98 5.81
C VAL A 261 18.37 8.47 5.81
N ILE A 262 17.37 8.00 6.55
CA ILE A 262 16.98 6.57 6.59
C ILE A 262 15.56 6.43 6.09
N PHE A 263 15.32 5.54 5.11
CA PHE A 263 13.99 5.11 4.73
C PHE A 263 13.51 4.04 5.72
N ALA A 264 12.47 4.37 6.50
CA ALA A 264 11.85 3.50 7.50
C ALA A 264 10.65 2.79 6.87
N CYS A 265 10.87 1.63 6.25
CA CYS A 265 9.88 0.91 5.47
C CYS A 265 9.18 -0.17 6.32
N GLY A 266 8.13 0.23 7.06
CA GLY A 266 7.27 -0.76 7.73
C GLY A 266 6.61 -0.30 9.02
N GLY A 267 5.30 -0.04 8.98
CA GLY A 267 4.46 0.14 10.14
C GLY A 267 5.01 1.09 11.20
N SER A 268 4.85 0.76 12.47
CA SER A 268 5.33 1.59 13.58
C SER A 268 6.85 1.59 13.77
N MET A 269 7.63 0.84 12.98
CA MET A 269 9.11 0.97 12.93
C MET A 269 9.57 2.40 12.68
N PHE A 270 8.78 3.17 11.93
CA PHE A 270 8.99 4.58 11.69
C PHE A 270 9.29 5.35 12.97
N GLN A 271 8.56 5.10 14.05
CA GLN A 271 8.71 5.82 15.32
C GLN A 271 10.11 5.66 15.92
N SER A 272 10.72 4.47 15.80
CA SER A 272 12.10 4.23 16.28
C SER A 272 13.12 5.01 15.46
N VAL A 273 12.94 5.04 14.13
CA VAL A 273 13.86 5.74 13.24
C VAL A 273 13.72 7.25 13.37
N ALA A 274 12.47 7.75 13.46
CA ALA A 274 12.19 9.18 13.66
C ALA A 274 12.74 9.70 15.01
N ALA A 275 12.60 8.90 16.07
CA ALA A 275 13.18 9.24 17.37
C ALA A 275 14.72 9.31 17.32
N ALA A 276 15.37 8.40 16.60
CA ALA A 276 16.81 8.43 16.39
C ALA A 276 17.22 9.63 15.52
N ALA A 277 16.49 9.92 14.44
CA ALA A 277 16.76 11.07 13.58
C ALA A 277 16.64 12.40 14.32
N SER A 278 15.59 12.55 15.13
CA SER A 278 15.40 13.77 15.96
C SER A 278 16.53 13.98 16.98
N ALA A 279 17.09 12.90 17.53
CA ALA A 279 18.20 12.99 18.47
C ALA A 279 19.54 13.38 17.81
N GLU A 280 19.71 13.05 16.52
CA GLU A 280 20.95 13.21 15.77
C GLU A 280 20.86 14.33 14.70
N ASP A 281 19.79 15.14 14.71
CA ASP A 281 19.53 16.22 13.73
C ASP A 281 19.60 15.71 12.27
N ALA A 282 18.97 14.56 12.02
CA ALA A 282 19.01 13.84 10.75
C ALA A 282 17.61 13.66 10.16
N SER A 283 17.50 13.03 8.99
CA SER A 283 16.28 12.95 8.21
C SER A 283 15.72 11.51 8.10
N VAL A 284 14.39 11.42 7.86
CA VAL A 284 13.67 10.16 7.65
C VAL A 284 12.84 10.25 6.38
N ILE A 285 12.76 9.13 5.66
CA ILE A 285 11.72 8.88 4.65
C ILE A 285 10.70 7.94 5.28
N GLY A 286 9.43 8.34 5.28
CA GLY A 286 8.29 7.57 5.76
C GLY A 286 7.74 6.62 4.71
N VAL A 287 6.66 5.87 5.07
CA VAL A 287 6.03 4.86 4.20
C VAL A 287 4.51 4.81 4.38
N ASP A 288 3.81 4.34 3.36
CA ASP A 288 2.38 4.01 3.26
C ASP A 288 1.44 5.23 3.27
N VAL A 289 1.66 6.17 4.17
CA VAL A 289 0.88 7.40 4.32
C VAL A 289 1.83 8.59 4.47
N ASP A 290 1.30 9.81 4.33
CA ASP A 290 2.08 11.00 4.65
C ASP A 290 2.37 11.04 6.15
N GLN A 291 3.63 10.78 6.52
CA GLN A 291 4.11 10.79 7.90
C GLN A 291 4.77 12.12 8.30
N SER A 292 4.69 13.17 7.47
CA SER A 292 5.26 14.49 7.80
C SER A 292 4.64 15.14 9.03
N PHE A 293 3.40 14.76 9.37
CA PHE A 293 2.71 15.22 10.57
C PHE A 293 3.15 14.52 11.86
N GLU A 294 3.91 13.43 11.74
CA GLU A 294 4.36 12.63 12.88
C GLU A 294 5.72 13.10 13.43
N SER A 295 6.54 13.67 12.56
CA SER A 295 7.87 14.17 12.96
C SER A 295 8.39 15.21 11.95
N ASP A 296 9.00 16.27 12.48
CA ASP A 296 9.70 17.31 11.69
C ASP A 296 10.93 16.77 10.96
N THR A 297 11.38 15.55 11.27
CA THR A 297 12.51 14.89 10.59
C THR A 297 12.12 14.26 9.26
N VAL A 298 10.83 14.16 8.95
CA VAL A 298 10.33 13.54 7.71
C VAL A 298 10.50 14.48 6.54
N ILE A 299 11.28 14.06 5.55
CA ILE A 299 11.48 14.83 4.31
C ILE A 299 10.49 14.44 3.21
N THR A 300 10.00 13.21 3.22
CA THR A 300 8.96 12.68 2.31
C THR A 300 8.46 11.34 2.84
N SER A 301 7.36 10.83 2.25
CA SER A 301 6.86 9.47 2.45
C SER A 301 6.65 8.78 1.09
N ALA A 302 6.84 7.46 1.03
CA ALA A 302 6.81 6.65 -0.20
C ALA A 302 5.73 5.57 -0.17
#